data_3ad6c0176d4b1392a2e8b000c12521c6
#
_entry.id   3ad6c0176d4b1392a2e8b000c12521c6
#
_cell.length_a   1.000
_cell.length_b   1.000
_cell.length_c   1.000
_cell.angle_alpha   90.00
_cell.angle_beta   90.00
_cell.angle_gamma   90.00
#
_symmetry.space_group_name_H-M   'P 1'
#
loop_
_entity.id
_entity.type
_entity.pdbx_description
1 polymer ?
#
loop_
_entity_poly.entity_id
_entity_poly.type
_entity_poly.pdbx_seq_one_letter_code
_entity_poly.pdbx_strand_id
1 'polypeptide(L)'
;MFDHAKFGVSDYTASKSFFLKALEPLGVAVVLEGPLGVELSPKGKASLCLCQTEEKLAHLHLAFTAETRQQVDDFYRAALAAGGKDNGAPGLRPHYHENYYAAFVIGPDGHNIEAVCHEAEA
;
A
#
# COMPACT_ATOMS: atom_id res chain seq x y z
N MET A 1 7.32 8.16 12.70
CA MET A 1 8.26 8.97 11.93
C MET A 1 7.57 9.82 10.88
N PHE A 2 6.78 9.27 9.98
CA PHE A 2 6.01 10.07 9.02
C PHE A 2 4.64 10.43 9.56
N ASP A 3 4.22 11.68 9.32
CA ASP A 3 2.83 12.10 9.50
C ASP A 3 2.02 11.68 8.27
N HIS A 4 2.51 12.03 7.10
CA HIS A 4 1.88 11.62 5.85
C HIS A 4 2.91 11.59 4.72
N ALA A 5 2.59 10.83 3.68
CA ALA A 5 3.32 10.86 2.42
C ALA A 5 2.34 11.26 1.33
N LYS A 6 2.73 12.20 0.47
CA LYS A 6 1.90 12.66 -0.64
C LYS A 6 2.66 12.52 -1.95
N PHE A 7 2.00 11.95 -2.95
CA PHE A 7 2.60 11.89 -4.28
C PHE A 7 1.54 11.98 -5.38
N GLY A 8 2.00 12.39 -6.55
CA GLY A 8 1.15 12.49 -7.71
C GLY A 8 0.93 11.15 -8.41
N VAL A 9 -0.22 11.01 -9.03
CA VAL A 9 -0.58 9.81 -9.81
C VAL A 9 -1.09 10.23 -11.18
N SER A 10 -0.89 9.37 -12.17
CA SER A 10 -1.28 9.68 -13.56
C SER A 10 -2.77 9.49 -13.79
N ASP A 11 -3.42 8.59 -13.05
CA ASP A 11 -4.85 8.35 -13.13
C ASP A 11 -5.41 8.30 -11.72
N TYR A 12 -5.97 9.42 -11.27
CA TYR A 12 -6.44 9.59 -9.90
C TYR A 12 -7.50 8.56 -9.52
N THR A 13 -8.51 8.38 -10.38
CA THR A 13 -9.61 7.46 -10.09
C THR A 13 -9.12 6.01 -9.99
N ALA A 14 -8.27 5.58 -10.91
CA ALA A 14 -7.72 4.23 -10.91
C ALA A 14 -6.81 4.01 -9.71
N SER A 15 -5.92 4.96 -9.40
CA SER A 15 -4.98 4.83 -8.28
C SER A 15 -5.72 4.83 -6.95
N LYS A 16 -6.67 5.72 -6.75
CA LYS A 16 -7.50 5.74 -5.54
C LYS A 16 -8.20 4.41 -5.34
N SER A 17 -8.83 3.87 -6.38
CA SER A 17 -9.52 2.58 -6.32
C SER A 17 -8.57 1.46 -5.95
N PHE A 18 -7.38 1.41 -6.58
CA PHE A 18 -6.37 0.39 -6.29
C PHE A 18 -5.95 0.43 -4.82
N PHE A 19 -5.52 1.61 -4.33
CA PHE A 19 -5.02 1.73 -2.96
C PHE A 19 -6.10 1.44 -1.92
N LEU A 20 -7.33 1.89 -2.15
CA LEU A 20 -8.42 1.58 -1.22
C LEU A 20 -8.69 0.09 -1.12
N LYS A 21 -8.71 -0.61 -2.26
CA LYS A 21 -8.96 -2.06 -2.28
C LYS A 21 -7.79 -2.85 -1.71
N ALA A 22 -6.57 -2.51 -2.10
CA ALA A 22 -5.37 -3.21 -1.67
C ALA A 22 -5.09 -3.04 -0.17
N LEU A 23 -5.36 -1.84 0.37
CA LEU A 23 -5.03 -1.50 1.75
C LEU A 23 -6.23 -1.67 2.70
N GLU A 24 -7.41 -2.00 2.19
CA GLU A 24 -8.58 -2.26 3.04
C GLU A 24 -8.29 -3.32 4.10
N PRO A 25 -7.62 -4.45 3.81
CA PRO A 25 -7.28 -5.43 4.83
C PRO A 25 -6.40 -4.89 5.96
N LEU A 26 -5.70 -3.79 5.74
CA LEU A 26 -4.87 -3.12 6.76
C LEU A 26 -5.65 -2.04 7.52
N GLY A 27 -6.94 -1.92 7.28
CA GLY A 27 -7.80 -0.95 7.97
C GLY A 27 -7.77 0.45 7.36
N VAL A 28 -7.24 0.61 6.16
CA VAL A 28 -7.12 1.92 5.50
C VAL A 28 -8.44 2.29 4.83
N ALA A 29 -8.85 3.54 5.02
CA ALA A 29 -10.05 4.09 4.42
C ALA A 29 -9.84 5.56 4.07
N VAL A 30 -10.78 6.16 3.35
CA VAL A 30 -10.73 7.59 3.06
C VAL A 30 -10.95 8.38 4.35
N VAL A 31 -10.02 9.29 4.65
CA VAL A 31 -10.13 10.22 5.78
C VAL A 31 -10.69 11.56 5.30
N LEU A 32 -10.19 12.02 4.16
CA LEU A 32 -10.57 13.31 3.61
C LEU A 32 -10.40 13.26 2.09
N GLU A 33 -11.32 13.90 1.38
CA GLU A 33 -11.20 14.04 -0.08
C GLU A 33 -11.71 15.41 -0.50
N GLY A 34 -11.00 16.04 -1.44
CA GLY A 34 -11.36 17.34 -1.94
C GLY A 34 -10.65 17.65 -3.26
N PRO A 35 -10.64 18.92 -3.69
CA PRO A 35 -10.05 19.30 -4.98
C PRO A 35 -8.56 19.02 -5.08
N LEU A 36 -7.85 18.92 -3.95
CA LEU A 36 -6.40 18.68 -3.92
C LEU A 36 -6.04 17.20 -3.89
N GLY A 37 -7.02 16.31 -3.81
CA GLY A 37 -6.79 14.87 -3.81
C GLY A 37 -7.47 14.15 -2.66
N VAL A 38 -6.97 12.97 -2.33
CA VAL A 38 -7.54 12.11 -1.31
C VAL A 38 -6.49 11.75 -0.27
N GLU A 39 -6.91 11.70 0.98
CA GLU A 39 -6.11 11.22 2.11
C GLU A 39 -6.65 9.89 2.59
N LEU A 40 -5.78 8.87 2.62
CA LEU A 40 -6.10 7.51 3.04
C LEU A 40 -5.32 7.19 4.30
N SER A 41 -5.96 6.59 5.29
CA SER A 41 -5.26 6.24 6.53
C SER A 41 -6.00 5.16 7.31
N PRO A 42 -5.28 4.32 8.07
CA PRO A 42 -5.88 3.65 9.21
C PRO A 42 -6.18 4.72 10.26
N LYS A 43 -7.29 4.60 10.98
CA LYS A 43 -7.70 5.60 11.95
C LYS A 43 -6.58 5.93 12.95
N GLY A 44 -6.23 7.22 13.06
CA GLY A 44 -5.23 7.69 14.02
C GLY A 44 -3.78 7.40 13.66
N LYS A 45 -3.51 6.99 12.44
CA LYS A 45 -2.17 6.64 11.96
C LYS A 45 -1.70 7.58 10.85
N ALA A 46 -0.43 7.42 10.44
CA ALA A 46 0.12 8.16 9.31
C ALA A 46 -0.69 7.89 8.04
N SER A 47 -0.80 8.90 7.19
CA SER A 47 -1.64 8.83 6.00
C SER A 47 -0.87 8.84 4.70
N LEU A 48 -1.54 8.36 3.66
CA LEU A 48 -1.08 8.37 2.28
C LEU A 48 -2.00 9.30 1.50
N CYS A 49 -1.42 10.30 0.83
CA CYS A 49 -2.18 11.27 0.05
C CYS A 49 -1.87 11.13 -1.43
N LEU A 50 -2.92 11.10 -2.25
CA LEU A 50 -2.81 10.98 -3.70
C LEU A 50 -3.40 12.21 -4.38
N CYS A 51 -2.72 12.71 -5.42
CA CYS A 51 -3.25 13.79 -6.25
C CYS A 51 -2.95 13.52 -7.72
N GLN A 52 -3.84 14.01 -8.60
CA GLN A 52 -3.63 13.91 -10.03
C GLN A 52 -2.43 14.75 -10.46
N THR A 53 -1.56 14.23 -11.31
CA THR A 53 -0.47 15.01 -11.89
C THR A 53 -0.24 14.63 -13.35
N GLU A 54 0.22 15.62 -14.13
CA GLU A 54 0.71 15.43 -15.50
C GLU A 54 2.24 15.34 -15.54
N GLU A 55 2.90 15.52 -14.39
CA GLU A 55 4.35 15.48 -14.32
C GLU A 55 4.86 14.04 -14.45
N LYS A 56 6.12 13.89 -14.90
CA LYS A 56 6.77 12.59 -14.96
C LYS A 56 6.92 12.03 -13.55
N LEU A 57 6.49 10.77 -13.36
CA LEU A 57 6.49 10.12 -12.07
C LEU A 57 7.78 9.35 -11.83
N ALA A 58 8.24 9.35 -10.57
CA ALA A 58 9.26 8.41 -10.10
C ALA A 58 8.57 7.12 -9.67
N HIS A 59 9.30 6.00 -9.74
CA HIS A 59 8.82 4.74 -9.18
C HIS A 59 9.11 4.71 -7.69
N LEU A 60 8.08 4.55 -6.89
CA LEU A 60 8.21 4.48 -5.44
C LEU A 60 8.21 3.04 -4.96
N HIS A 61 8.87 2.80 -3.83
CA HIS A 61 8.69 1.58 -3.06
C HIS A 61 8.05 1.98 -1.74
N LEU A 62 6.81 1.57 -1.54
CA LEU A 62 6.04 1.91 -0.35
C LEU A 62 5.72 0.63 0.41
N ALA A 63 6.16 0.56 1.67
CA ALA A 63 5.90 -0.58 2.55
C ALA A 63 4.93 -0.15 3.65
N PHE A 64 3.85 -0.89 3.79
CA PHE A 64 2.81 -0.63 4.78
C PHE A 64 2.88 -1.69 5.88
N THR A 65 2.77 -1.26 7.12
CA THR A 65 2.80 -2.16 8.26
C THR A 65 1.49 -2.95 8.36
N ALA A 66 1.62 -4.26 8.43
CA ALA A 66 0.52 -5.16 8.78
C ALA A 66 0.74 -5.67 10.20
N GLU A 67 -0.34 -5.83 10.94
CA GLU A 67 -0.25 -6.31 12.33
C GLU A 67 -0.14 -7.83 12.40
N THR A 68 -0.63 -8.53 11.38
CA THR A 68 -0.63 -10.00 11.33
C THR A 68 -0.18 -10.48 9.95
N ARG A 69 0.30 -11.72 9.90
CA ARG A 69 0.63 -12.36 8.62
C ARG A 69 -0.62 -12.54 7.74
N GLN A 70 -1.77 -12.76 8.38
CA GLN A 70 -3.04 -12.86 7.64
C GLN A 70 -3.37 -11.58 6.89
N GLN A 71 -3.09 -10.41 7.49
CA GLN A 71 -3.30 -9.13 6.81
C GLN A 71 -2.39 -9.01 5.57
N VAL A 72 -1.17 -9.53 5.63
CA VAL A 72 -0.26 -9.55 4.47
C VAL A 72 -0.85 -10.42 3.36
N ASP A 73 -1.34 -11.61 3.70
CA ASP A 73 -1.98 -12.50 2.74
C ASP A 73 -3.21 -11.84 2.10
N ASP A 74 -4.04 -11.20 2.92
CA ASP A 74 -5.26 -10.53 2.47
C ASP A 74 -4.93 -9.32 1.58
N PHE A 75 -3.89 -8.55 1.94
CA PHE A 75 -3.39 -7.47 1.10
C PHE A 75 -3.01 -7.98 -0.29
N TYR A 76 -2.24 -9.05 -0.34
CA TYR A 76 -1.76 -9.60 -1.61
C TYR A 76 -2.94 -9.98 -2.51
N ARG A 77 -3.92 -10.72 -1.97
CA ARG A 77 -5.10 -11.13 -2.73
C ARG A 77 -5.92 -9.92 -3.20
N ALA A 78 -6.13 -8.95 -2.31
CA ALA A 78 -6.92 -7.76 -2.62
C ALA A 78 -6.23 -6.89 -3.67
N ALA A 79 -4.90 -6.75 -3.58
CA ALA A 79 -4.13 -5.96 -4.52
C ALA A 79 -4.13 -6.58 -5.93
N LEU A 80 -3.99 -7.90 -6.03
CA LEU A 80 -4.09 -8.59 -7.33
C LEU A 80 -5.50 -8.46 -7.90
N ALA A 81 -6.54 -8.61 -7.07
CA ALA A 81 -7.93 -8.44 -7.51
C ALA A 81 -8.22 -7.02 -7.98
N ALA A 82 -7.50 -6.03 -7.45
CA ALA A 82 -7.64 -4.63 -7.81
C ALA A 82 -6.81 -4.23 -9.03
N GLY A 83 -6.18 -5.19 -9.71
CA GLY A 83 -5.42 -4.95 -10.93
C GLY A 83 -3.92 -4.86 -10.75
N GLY A 84 -3.40 -5.07 -9.56
CA GLY A 84 -1.96 -5.12 -9.32
C GLY A 84 -1.33 -6.37 -9.93
N LYS A 85 -0.01 -6.33 -10.09
CA LYS A 85 0.77 -7.45 -10.62
C LYS A 85 1.64 -8.04 -9.53
N ASP A 86 1.75 -9.38 -9.50
CA ASP A 86 2.63 -10.07 -8.57
C ASP A 86 4.07 -9.58 -8.69
N ASN A 87 4.67 -9.27 -7.54
CA ASN A 87 6.08 -8.91 -7.42
C ASN A 87 6.72 -9.59 -6.20
N GLY A 88 6.07 -10.59 -5.65
CA GLY A 88 6.54 -11.38 -4.52
C GLY A 88 5.38 -11.86 -3.67
N ALA A 89 5.04 -13.15 -3.76
CA ALA A 89 3.96 -13.74 -2.98
C ALA A 89 4.27 -13.69 -1.48
N PRO A 90 3.22 -13.77 -0.62
CA PRO A 90 3.42 -13.74 0.83
C PRO A 90 4.40 -14.81 1.29
N GLY A 91 5.33 -14.42 2.15
CA GLY A 91 6.31 -15.34 2.70
C GLY A 91 7.35 -14.63 3.53
N LEU A 92 8.16 -15.42 4.22
CA LEU A 92 9.26 -14.91 5.02
C LEU A 92 10.41 -14.42 4.14
N ARG A 93 11.04 -13.32 4.57
CA ARG A 93 12.24 -12.74 3.95
C ARG A 93 13.34 -12.63 5.02
N PRO A 94 13.94 -13.77 5.44
CA PRO A 94 14.88 -13.76 6.57
C PRO A 94 16.13 -12.92 6.29
N HIS A 95 16.47 -12.70 5.02
CA HIS A 95 17.63 -11.86 4.65
C HIS A 95 17.39 -10.36 4.91
N TYR A 96 16.14 -9.94 5.15
CA TYR A 96 15.85 -8.57 5.60
C TYR A 96 15.90 -8.50 7.12
N HIS A 97 15.07 -9.28 7.79
CA HIS A 97 14.97 -9.34 9.24
C HIS A 97 14.38 -10.68 9.67
N GLU A 98 14.61 -11.04 10.93
CA GLU A 98 13.88 -12.14 11.56
C GLU A 98 12.38 -11.80 11.55
N ASN A 99 11.54 -12.79 11.26
CA ASN A 99 10.08 -12.65 11.19
C ASN A 99 9.57 -11.63 10.14
N TYR A 100 10.39 -11.27 9.17
CA TYR A 100 9.96 -10.36 8.10
C TYR A 100 9.07 -11.11 7.13
N TYR A 101 7.76 -11.01 7.33
CA TYR A 101 6.75 -11.66 6.50
C TYR A 101 6.09 -10.61 5.61
N ALA A 102 6.28 -10.71 4.31
CA ALA A 102 5.86 -9.66 3.39
C ALA A 102 5.34 -10.20 2.08
N ALA A 103 4.60 -9.34 1.38
CA ALA A 103 4.16 -9.55 0.00
C ALA A 103 4.33 -8.25 -0.78
N PHE A 104 4.57 -8.38 -2.07
CA PHE A 104 4.90 -7.26 -2.95
C PHE A 104 4.02 -7.32 -4.20
N VAL A 105 3.49 -6.16 -4.60
CA VAL A 105 2.64 -6.03 -5.79
C VAL A 105 3.04 -4.76 -6.54
N ILE A 106 3.11 -4.82 -7.86
CA ILE A 106 3.28 -3.63 -8.68
C ILE A 106 1.90 -3.00 -8.89
N GLY A 107 1.73 -1.80 -8.39
CA GLY A 107 0.50 -1.04 -8.49
C GLY A 107 0.49 -0.06 -9.66
N PRO A 108 -0.49 0.87 -9.69
CA PRO A 108 -0.56 1.90 -10.71
C PRO A 108 0.74 2.70 -10.78
N ASP A 109 1.09 3.14 -11.98
CA ASP A 109 2.31 3.91 -12.26
C ASP A 109 3.61 3.14 -11.99
N GLY A 110 3.52 1.81 -11.83
CA GLY A 110 4.70 0.97 -11.65
C GLY A 110 5.30 0.97 -10.25
N HIS A 111 4.59 1.51 -9.25
CA HIS A 111 5.09 1.54 -7.87
C HIS A 111 5.13 0.15 -7.26
N ASN A 112 6.21 -0.14 -6.53
CA ASN A 112 6.34 -1.37 -5.75
C ASN A 112 5.64 -1.18 -4.41
N ILE A 113 4.54 -1.88 -4.21
CA ILE A 113 3.71 -1.76 -3.01
C ILE A 113 3.87 -3.03 -2.18
N GLU A 114 4.23 -2.84 -0.92
CA GLU A 114 4.54 -3.93 0.00
C GLU A 114 3.66 -3.84 1.25
N ALA A 115 3.22 -4.97 1.76
CA ALA A 115 2.73 -5.08 3.14
C ALA A 115 3.68 -5.99 3.90
N VAL A 116 4.06 -5.59 5.11
CA VAL A 116 5.02 -6.34 5.92
C VAL A 116 4.55 -6.44 7.36
N CYS A 117 4.67 -7.66 7.90
CA CYS A 117 4.42 -7.95 9.31
C CYS A 117 5.76 -8.41 9.93
N HIS A 118 6.12 -7.79 11.05
CA HIS A 118 7.36 -8.13 11.78
C HIS A 118 7.11 -9.08 12.95
N GLU A 119 5.86 -9.45 13.19
CA GLU A 119 5.49 -10.30 14.32
C GLU A 119 5.72 -11.77 13.99
N ALA A 120 6.15 -12.52 14.99
CA ALA A 120 6.24 -13.97 14.87
C ALA A 120 4.85 -14.56 14.70
N GLU A 121 4.75 -15.70 14.03
CA GLU A 121 3.50 -16.41 13.91
C GLU A 121 3.05 -16.89 15.29
N ALA A 122 1.76 -16.67 15.60
CA ALA A 122 1.19 -17.07 16.87
C ALA A 122 1.02 -18.58 16.98
#